data_a10ecc6dff50c619bb444e0d9d69d22a
#
_entry.id   a10ecc6dff50c619bb444e0d9d69d22a
#
_cell.length_a   1.000
_cell.length_b   1.000
_cell.length_c   1.000
_cell.angle_alpha   90.00
_cell.angle_beta   90.00
_cell.angle_gamma   90.00
#
_symmetry.space_group_name_H-M   'P 1'
#
loop_
_entity.id
_entity.type
_entity.pdbx_description
1 polymer ?
#
loop_
_entity_poly.entity_id
_entity_poly.type
_entity_poly.pdbx_seq_one_letter_code
_entity_poly.pdbx_strand_id
1 'polypeptide(L)' 'MIDREILYEIEEDRLAYWRNNLSNAAPGSEIEKLCRRMIGLHETRLKRMEAERDGAGR' A
#
# COMPACT_ATOMS: atom_id res chain seq x y z
N MET A 1 -17.34 -7.74 -11.96
CA MET A 1 -16.78 -8.03 -10.62
C MET A 1 -15.27 -7.97 -10.69
N ILE A 2 -14.63 -7.20 -9.79
CA ILE A 2 -13.18 -7.06 -9.81
C ILE A 2 -12.54 -8.25 -9.10
N ASP A 3 -11.56 -8.87 -9.76
CA ASP A 3 -10.80 -9.96 -9.19
C ASP A 3 -9.97 -9.48 -8.00
N ARG A 4 -9.90 -10.27 -6.93
CA ARG A 4 -9.12 -9.96 -5.74
C ARG A 4 -7.63 -9.78 -6.05
N GLU A 5 -7.10 -10.55 -6.99
CA GLU A 5 -5.71 -10.43 -7.39
C GLU A 5 -5.41 -9.09 -8.05
N ILE A 6 -6.37 -8.58 -8.83
CA ILE A 6 -6.26 -7.26 -9.44
C ILE A 6 -6.24 -6.18 -8.36
N LEU A 7 -7.11 -6.31 -7.35
CA LEU A 7 -7.13 -5.37 -6.23
C LEU A 7 -5.81 -5.40 -5.45
N TYR A 8 -5.25 -6.58 -5.25
CA TYR A 8 -3.97 -6.75 -4.58
C TYR A 8 -2.86 -6.04 -5.37
N GLU A 9 -2.83 -6.25 -6.68
CA GLU A 9 -1.83 -5.61 -7.55
C GLU A 9 -1.95 -4.09 -7.53
N ILE A 10 -3.19 -3.58 -7.51
CA ILE A 10 -3.42 -2.13 -7.42
C ILE A 10 -2.84 -1.57 -6.12
N GLU A 11 -3.05 -2.24 -5.01
CA GLU A 11 -2.51 -1.79 -3.72
C GLU A 11 -0.98 -1.87 -3.71
N GLU A 12 -0.40 -2.91 -4.29
CA GLU A 12 1.06 -3.02 -4.40
C GLU A 12 1.64 -1.90 -5.26
N ASP A 13 0.98 -1.58 -6.37
CA ASP A 13 1.41 -0.50 -7.27
C ASP A 13 1.35 0.85 -6.55
N ARG A 14 0.29 1.10 -5.80
CA ARG A 14 0.15 2.33 -5.03
C ARG A 14 1.23 2.43 -3.96
N LEU A 15 1.51 1.33 -3.29
CA LEU A 15 2.55 1.29 -2.27
C LEU A 15 3.92 1.60 -2.88
N ALA A 16 4.23 1.01 -4.04
CA ALA A 16 5.47 1.28 -4.75
C ALA A 16 5.56 2.75 -5.16
N TYR A 17 4.45 3.32 -5.63
CA TYR A 17 4.36 4.73 -6.00
C TYR A 17 4.73 5.63 -4.81
N TRP A 18 4.12 5.38 -3.65
CA TRP A 18 4.38 6.21 -2.47
C TRP A 18 5.78 6.01 -1.92
N ARG A 19 6.32 4.80 -1.97
CA ARG A 19 7.71 4.54 -1.56
C ARG A 19 8.70 5.28 -2.46
N ASN A 20 8.43 5.31 -3.75
CA ASN A 20 9.26 6.05 -4.69
C ASN A 20 9.21 7.56 -4.41
N ASN A 21 8.01 8.09 -4.17
CA ASN A 21 7.85 9.49 -3.81
C ASN A 21 8.55 9.82 -2.49
N LEU A 22 8.50 8.91 -1.52
CA LEU A 22 9.18 9.12 -0.24
C LEU A 22 10.68 9.23 -0.41
N SER A 23 11.28 8.40 -1.27
CA SER A 23 12.71 8.42 -1.49
C SER A 23 13.17 9.73 -2.15
N ASN A 24 12.26 10.42 -2.84
CA ASN A 24 12.55 11.69 -3.50
C ASN A 24 12.08 12.91 -2.68
N ALA A 25 11.40 12.70 -1.57
CA ALA A 25 10.87 13.79 -0.76
C ALA A 25 11.95 14.42 0.11
N ALA A 26 11.89 15.74 0.27
CA ALA A 26 12.81 16.45 1.16
C ALA A 26 12.54 16.06 2.62
N PRO A 27 13.59 15.82 3.43
CA PRO A 27 13.41 15.47 4.84
C PRO A 27 12.59 16.54 5.59
N GLY A 28 11.60 16.11 6.35
CA GLY A 28 10.76 16.99 7.14
C GLY A 28 9.68 17.75 6.37
N SER A 29 9.58 17.51 5.06
CA SER A 29 8.58 18.18 4.22
C SER A 29 7.17 17.59 4.44
N GLU A 30 6.16 18.34 4.05
CA GLU A 30 4.78 17.87 4.08
C GLU A 30 4.58 16.66 3.17
N ILE A 31 5.30 16.62 2.06
CA ILE A 31 5.26 15.50 1.13
C ILE A 31 5.79 14.23 1.79
N GLU A 32 6.88 14.33 2.54
CA GLU A 32 7.42 13.20 3.29
C GLU A 32 6.38 12.65 4.26
N LYS A 33 5.73 13.54 5.01
CA LYS A 33 4.70 13.15 5.98
C LYS A 33 3.53 12.45 5.30
N LEU A 34 3.10 12.99 4.18
CA LEU A 34 2.02 12.41 3.39
C LEU A 34 2.40 11.02 2.89
N CYS A 35 3.61 10.88 2.33
CA CYS A 35 4.08 9.59 1.82
C CYS A 35 4.11 8.53 2.91
N ARG A 36 4.62 8.87 4.10
CA ARG A 36 4.66 7.93 5.22
C ARG A 36 3.26 7.49 5.63
N ARG A 37 2.31 8.43 5.66
CA ARG A 37 0.92 8.12 6.00
C ARG A 37 0.31 7.17 4.97
N MET A 38 0.50 7.46 3.69
CA MET A 38 -0.07 6.64 2.61
C MET A 38 0.56 5.25 2.56
N ILE A 39 1.85 5.16 2.80
CA ILE A 39 2.54 3.86 2.89
C ILE A 39 1.93 3.02 4.00
N GLY A 40 1.76 3.60 5.18
CA GLY A 40 1.15 2.89 6.31
C GLY A 40 -0.25 2.40 5.99
N LEU A 41 -1.05 3.24 5.33
CA LEU A 41 -2.43 2.89 4.94
C LEU A 41 -2.44 1.70 3.97
N HIS A 42 -1.63 1.76 2.91
CA HIS A 42 -1.62 0.71 1.91
C HIS A 42 -0.98 -0.59 2.43
N GLU A 43 0.02 -0.49 3.30
CA GLU A 43 0.58 -1.67 3.96
C GLU A 43 -0.47 -2.37 4.82
N THR A 44 -1.26 -1.60 5.56
CA THR A 44 -2.34 -2.16 6.39
C THR A 44 -3.38 -2.85 5.52
N ARG A 45 -3.75 -2.24 4.40
CA ARG A 45 -4.71 -2.83 3.46
C ARG A 45 -4.20 -4.14 2.87
N LEU A 46 -2.92 -4.17 2.48
CA LEU A 46 -2.33 -5.39 1.95
C LEU A 46 -2.31 -6.50 2.98
N LYS A 47 -1.93 -6.19 4.22
CA LYS A 47 -1.94 -7.19 5.29
C LYS A 47 -3.32 -7.76 5.52
N ARG A 48 -4.35 -6.90 5.48
CA ARG A 48 -5.72 -7.34 5.64
C ARG A 48 -6.15 -8.25 4.50
N MET A 49 -5.80 -7.88 3.27
CA MET A 49 -6.12 -8.68 2.09
C MET A 49 -5.42 -10.03 2.13
N GLU A 50 -4.17 -10.08 2.56
CA GLU A 50 -3.43 -11.32 2.73
C GLU A 50 -4.06 -12.21 3.80
N ALA A 51 -4.47 -11.61 4.92
CA ALA A 51 -5.13 -12.35 5.99
C ALA A 51 -6.45 -12.95 5.54
N GLU A 52 -7.24 -12.21 4.78
CA GLU A 52 -8.50 -12.69 4.24
C GLU A 52 -8.27 -13.81 3.22
N ARG A 53 -7.23 -13.68 2.39
CA ARG A 53 -6.86 -14.69 1.41
C ARG A 53 -6.47 -15.99 2.09
N ASP A 54 -5.62 -15.90 3.12
CA ASP A 54 -5.19 -17.07 3.89
C ASP A 54 -6.35 -17.71 4.66
N GLY A 55 -7.21 -16.88 5.23
CA GLY A 55 -8.40 -17.34 5.93
C GLY A 55 -9.39 -18.04 5.01
N ALA A 56 -9.55 -17.56 3.79
CA ALA A 56 -10.47 -18.14 2.82
C ALA A 56 -10.00 -19.51 2.30
N GLY A 57 -8.72 -19.82 2.46
CA GLY A 57 -8.14 -21.08 2.03
C GLY A 57 -8.29 -22.22 3.02
N ARG A 58 -8.94 -21.98 4.13
CA ARG A 58 -9.10 -22.98 5.20
C ARG A 58 -10.40 -23.75 5.10
#